data_2eddbe6261028503df2d2c7b8a8a1dfb
#
_entry.id   2eddbe6261028503df2d2c7b8a8a1dfb
#
_cell.length_a   1.000
_cell.length_b   1.000
_cell.length_c   1.000
_cell.angle_alpha   90.00
_cell.angle_beta   90.00
_cell.angle_gamma   90.00
#
_symmetry.space_group_name_H-M   'P 1'
#
loop_
_entity.id
_entity.type
_entity.pdbx_description
1 polymer ?
#
loop_
_entity_poly.entity_id
_entity_poly.type
_entity_poly.pdbx_seq_one_letter_code
_entity_poly.pdbx_strand_id
1 'polypeptide(L)'
;MGIYLNNSKTVFLALLLLIISLLYSSTLHAPFNYDDEVVIKHETAQQFGSSFITGKTEVGFTTIYPFRYRHLFYSSLVLNYALGELHPFGYHLVNTTLHFFTSIVIFFIAFITIEKGLSLNRKDALSIASITALFFSLNPVHSETVNYISARAVGMSSFFYLSAFLSFILGSFRERKPLSRFLFYLLSLTCFLASILSKETALTFPIALL
;
A
#
# COMPACT_ATOMS: atom_id res chain seq x y z
N MET A 1 15.89 -21.92 3.53
CA MET A 1 15.48 -22.17 2.15
C MET A 1 15.38 -20.81 1.45
N GLY A 2 16.40 -20.46 0.65
CA GLY A 2 16.49 -19.17 -0.01
C GLY A 2 15.31 -18.98 -0.97
N ILE A 3 14.69 -17.82 -0.91
CA ILE A 3 13.73 -17.36 -1.93
C ILE A 3 14.62 -16.98 -3.13
N TYR A 4 15.07 -17.99 -3.89
CA TYR A 4 15.63 -17.71 -5.21
C TYR A 4 14.50 -17.17 -6.06
N LEU A 5 14.55 -15.88 -6.32
CA LEU A 5 13.73 -15.29 -7.38
C LEU A 5 14.13 -16.02 -8.67
N ASN A 6 13.30 -16.96 -9.08
CA ASN A 6 13.48 -17.61 -10.36
C ASN A 6 13.29 -16.54 -11.45
N ASN A 7 14.08 -16.58 -12.52
CA ASN A 7 14.02 -15.60 -13.62
C ASN A 7 12.59 -15.27 -14.05
N SER A 8 11.70 -16.27 -14.06
CA SER A 8 10.26 -16.08 -14.40
C SER A 8 9.52 -15.12 -13.45
N LYS A 9 9.79 -15.13 -12.14
CA LYS A 9 9.17 -14.19 -11.19
C LYS A 9 9.69 -12.77 -11.39
N THR A 10 11.00 -12.64 -11.59
CA THR A 10 11.63 -11.34 -11.83
C THR A 10 11.11 -10.72 -13.11
N VAL A 11 11.00 -11.50 -14.19
CA VAL A 11 10.43 -11.05 -15.47
C VAL A 11 8.98 -10.63 -15.29
N PHE A 12 8.18 -11.43 -14.58
CA PHE A 12 6.77 -11.08 -14.31
C PHE A 12 6.65 -9.76 -13.52
N LEU A 13 7.43 -9.58 -12.46
CA LEU A 13 7.39 -8.34 -11.66
C LEU A 13 7.84 -7.12 -12.47
N ALA A 14 8.83 -7.26 -13.34
CA ALA A 14 9.25 -6.20 -14.25
C ALA A 14 8.15 -5.84 -15.28
N LEU A 15 7.48 -6.84 -15.84
CA LEU A 15 6.34 -6.64 -16.73
C LEU A 15 5.17 -5.98 -16.01
N LEU A 16 4.87 -6.40 -14.79
CA LEU A 16 3.81 -5.80 -13.97
C LEU A 16 4.11 -4.31 -13.69
N LEU A 17 5.35 -3.97 -13.35
CA LEU A 17 5.78 -2.59 -13.17
C LEU A 17 5.59 -1.78 -14.47
N LEU A 18 6.03 -2.31 -15.60
CA LEU A 18 5.89 -1.66 -16.90
C LEU A 18 4.41 -1.42 -17.24
N ILE A 19 3.56 -2.42 -17.07
CA ILE A 19 2.12 -2.33 -17.37
C ILE A 19 1.46 -1.25 -16.51
N ILE A 20 1.69 -1.27 -15.19
CA ILE A 20 1.10 -0.28 -14.26
C ILE A 20 1.63 1.13 -14.59
N SER A 21 2.92 1.27 -14.88
CA SER A 21 3.53 2.56 -15.26
C SER A 21 2.92 3.11 -16.54
N LEU A 22 2.68 2.27 -17.54
CA LEU A 22 2.02 2.68 -18.78
C LEU A 22 0.55 3.04 -18.58
N LEU A 23 -0.17 2.22 -17.81
CA LEU A 23 -1.60 2.41 -17.54
C LEU A 23 -1.88 3.74 -16.83
N TYR A 24 -1.06 4.09 -15.85
CA TYR A 24 -1.23 5.29 -15.02
C TYR A 24 -0.28 6.45 -15.41
N SER A 25 0.40 6.37 -16.55
CA SER A 25 1.34 7.41 -17.00
C SER A 25 0.67 8.78 -17.16
N SER A 26 -0.54 8.84 -17.70
CA SER A 26 -1.31 10.07 -17.86
C SER A 26 -1.77 10.67 -16.52
N THR A 27 -2.02 9.82 -15.52
CA THR A 27 -2.44 10.23 -14.18
C THR A 27 -1.37 11.03 -13.45
N LEU A 28 -0.09 10.77 -13.72
CA LEU A 28 1.02 11.45 -13.03
C LEU A 28 0.99 12.98 -13.18
N HIS A 29 0.36 13.47 -14.22
CA HIS A 29 0.25 14.91 -14.49
C HIS A 29 -1.20 15.45 -14.36
N ALA A 30 -2.12 14.62 -13.89
CA ALA A 30 -3.50 15.01 -13.67
C ALA A 30 -3.61 16.09 -12.56
N PRO A 31 -4.51 17.07 -12.70
CA PRO A 31 -4.75 18.04 -11.65
C PRO A 31 -5.41 17.40 -10.42
N PHE A 32 -5.42 18.12 -9.32
CA PHE A 32 -6.22 17.76 -8.14
C PHE A 32 -7.71 17.87 -8.45
N ASN A 33 -8.50 16.91 -7.96
CA ASN A 33 -9.92 16.83 -8.22
C ASN A 33 -10.74 16.77 -6.92
N TYR A 34 -11.86 17.48 -6.87
CA TYR A 34 -12.84 17.43 -5.76
C TYR A 34 -12.20 17.54 -4.37
N ASP A 35 -12.34 16.48 -3.56
CA ASP A 35 -11.86 16.45 -2.18
C ASP A 35 -10.32 16.53 -2.08
N ASP A 36 -9.59 16.27 -3.15
CA ASP A 36 -8.13 16.44 -3.16
C ASP A 36 -7.77 17.89 -2.84
N GLU A 37 -8.50 18.85 -3.41
CA GLU A 37 -8.27 20.25 -3.12
C GLU A 37 -8.51 20.58 -1.65
N VAL A 38 -9.56 20.00 -1.06
CA VAL A 38 -9.89 20.21 0.35
C VAL A 38 -8.84 19.58 1.26
N VAL A 39 -8.44 18.33 0.96
CA VAL A 39 -7.53 17.55 1.82
C VAL A 39 -6.09 18.06 1.73
N ILE A 40 -5.62 18.46 0.53
CA ILE A 40 -4.24 18.89 0.30
C ILE A 40 -4.06 20.38 0.55
N LYS A 41 -5.01 21.23 0.14
CA LYS A 41 -4.98 22.67 0.38
C LYS A 41 -5.41 23.05 1.80
N HIS A 42 -5.93 22.10 2.57
CA HIS A 42 -6.24 22.34 3.98
C HIS A 42 -4.95 22.78 4.69
N GLU A 43 -5.06 23.84 5.47
CA GLU A 43 -3.94 24.44 6.22
C GLU A 43 -3.07 23.42 6.95
N THR A 44 -3.67 22.29 7.32
CA THR A 44 -3.01 21.17 7.99
C THR A 44 -1.82 20.61 7.20
N ALA A 45 -2.02 20.24 5.93
CA ALA A 45 -0.95 19.63 5.13
C ALA A 45 0.17 20.64 4.87
N GLN A 46 -0.20 21.89 4.62
CA GLN A 46 0.74 22.99 4.33
C GLN A 46 1.50 23.43 5.58
N GLN A 47 0.81 23.64 6.70
CA GLN A 47 1.44 24.04 7.96
C GLN A 47 2.36 22.97 8.53
N PHE A 48 1.94 21.70 8.52
CA PHE A 48 2.80 20.60 8.96
C PHE A 48 3.96 20.35 7.98
N GLY A 49 3.73 20.45 6.68
CA GLY A 49 4.79 20.31 5.68
C GLY A 49 5.85 21.39 5.81
N SER A 50 5.46 22.66 5.95
CA SER A 50 6.39 23.75 6.20
C SER A 50 7.08 23.66 7.55
N SER A 51 6.36 23.25 8.61
CA SER A 51 6.90 23.07 9.95
C SER A 51 7.89 21.91 10.01
N PHE A 52 7.65 20.84 9.25
CA PHE A 52 8.56 19.69 9.16
C PHE A 52 9.91 20.12 8.56
N ILE A 53 9.90 21.03 7.58
CA ILE A 53 11.13 21.57 6.97
C ILE A 53 11.78 22.64 7.85
N THR A 54 11.01 23.52 8.46
CA THR A 54 11.53 24.68 9.19
C THR A 54 11.74 24.46 10.67
N GLY A 55 11.21 23.36 11.23
CA GLY A 55 11.26 23.06 12.67
C GLY A 55 10.43 24.03 13.54
N LYS A 56 9.62 24.90 12.95
CA LYS A 56 8.75 25.86 13.67
C LYS A 56 7.31 25.39 13.62
N THR A 57 6.74 25.03 14.77
CA THR A 57 5.35 24.53 14.86
C THR A 57 4.50 25.52 15.68
N GLU A 58 3.64 26.27 15.00
CA GLU A 58 2.45 26.87 15.62
C GLU A 58 1.22 26.10 15.14
N VAL A 59 0.87 25.01 15.82
CA VAL A 59 -0.23 24.14 15.42
C VAL A 59 -1.47 24.46 16.24
N GLY A 60 -2.48 25.06 15.64
CA GLY A 60 -3.78 25.29 16.25
C GLY A 60 -4.58 23.97 16.46
N PHE A 61 -5.50 23.96 17.42
CA PHE A 61 -6.33 22.79 17.73
C PHE A 61 -7.13 22.26 16.53
N THR A 62 -7.60 23.11 15.65
CA THR A 62 -8.32 22.78 14.40
C THR A 62 -7.44 22.04 13.40
N THR A 63 -6.14 22.26 13.44
CA THR A 63 -5.15 21.67 12.54
C THR A 63 -4.83 20.23 12.92
N ILE A 64 -5.03 19.85 14.20
CA ILE A 64 -4.74 18.50 14.72
C ILE A 64 -5.91 17.53 14.46
N TYR A 65 -7.14 18.02 14.26
CA TYR A 65 -8.35 17.21 14.20
C TYR A 65 -8.33 16.12 13.10
N PRO A 66 -7.91 16.39 11.85
CA PRO A 66 -7.81 15.36 10.82
C PRO A 66 -6.80 14.27 11.16
N PHE A 67 -5.65 14.62 11.79
CA PHE A 67 -4.63 13.67 12.22
C PHE A 67 -5.14 12.68 13.27
N ARG A 68 -6.17 13.02 14.01
CA ARG A 68 -6.69 12.20 15.13
C ARG A 68 -7.22 10.83 14.68
N TYR A 69 -7.66 10.70 13.41
CA TYR A 69 -8.31 9.49 12.92
C TYR A 69 -7.51 8.72 11.85
N ARG A 70 -6.63 9.38 11.08
CA ARG A 70 -5.90 8.79 9.95
C ARG A 70 -4.47 9.29 9.89
N HIS A 71 -3.75 9.08 10.98
CA HIS A 71 -2.40 9.64 11.15
C HIS A 71 -1.46 9.33 9.98
N LEU A 72 -1.44 8.06 9.53
CA LEU A 72 -0.49 7.65 8.50
C LEU A 72 -0.84 8.24 7.12
N PHE A 73 -2.13 8.33 6.81
CA PHE A 73 -2.61 8.98 5.59
C PHE A 73 -2.20 10.46 5.54
N TYR A 74 -2.54 11.23 6.57
CA TYR A 74 -2.19 12.66 6.61
C TYR A 74 -0.68 12.88 6.65
N SER A 75 0.07 12.07 7.38
CA SER A 75 1.55 12.13 7.39
C SER A 75 2.12 11.92 5.99
N SER A 76 1.52 11.04 5.18
CA SER A 76 1.95 10.84 3.79
C SER A 76 1.70 12.06 2.90
N LEU A 77 0.63 12.81 3.14
CA LEU A 77 0.33 14.05 2.42
C LEU A 77 1.27 15.19 2.85
N VAL A 78 1.53 15.31 4.16
CA VAL A 78 2.52 16.25 4.69
C VAL A 78 3.89 16.01 4.08
N LEU A 79 4.33 14.76 3.99
CA LEU A 79 5.59 14.42 3.35
C LEU A 79 5.61 14.77 1.86
N ASN A 80 4.52 14.50 1.13
CA ASN A 80 4.41 14.92 -0.27
C ASN A 80 4.50 16.43 -0.41
N TYR A 81 3.79 17.19 0.45
CA TYR A 81 3.85 18.63 0.44
C TYR A 81 5.26 19.16 0.74
N ALA A 82 5.93 18.58 1.73
CA ALA A 82 7.30 18.93 2.09
C ALA A 82 8.31 18.71 0.94
N LEU A 83 8.08 17.70 0.09
CA LEU A 83 8.99 17.34 -1.01
C LEU A 83 8.67 18.06 -2.34
N GLY A 84 7.41 18.44 -2.58
CA GLY A 84 6.98 18.95 -3.88
C GLY A 84 5.84 19.96 -3.81
N GLU A 85 5.57 20.52 -2.63
CA GLU A 85 4.50 21.50 -2.41
C GLU A 85 3.16 21.04 -3.01
N LEU A 86 2.53 21.85 -3.85
CA LEU A 86 1.27 21.55 -4.53
C LEU A 86 1.49 20.94 -5.94
N HIS A 87 2.66 20.37 -6.22
CA HIS A 87 2.90 19.74 -7.51
C HIS A 87 2.26 18.34 -7.57
N PRO A 88 1.27 18.08 -8.44
CA PRO A 88 0.47 16.84 -8.41
C PRO A 88 1.27 15.55 -8.62
N PHE A 89 2.35 15.62 -9.40
CA PHE A 89 3.16 14.46 -9.78
C PHE A 89 3.56 13.59 -8.60
N GLY A 90 4.10 14.18 -7.53
CA GLY A 90 4.57 13.44 -6.36
C GLY A 90 3.44 12.69 -5.65
N TYR A 91 2.24 13.27 -5.63
CA TYR A 91 1.07 12.65 -5.01
C TYR A 91 0.58 11.44 -5.82
N HIS A 92 0.45 11.58 -7.12
CA HIS A 92 0.05 10.48 -8.00
C HIS A 92 1.10 9.37 -8.06
N LEU A 93 2.39 9.73 -8.01
CA LEU A 93 3.48 8.76 -7.98
C LEU A 93 3.38 7.85 -6.73
N VAL A 94 3.07 8.42 -5.56
CA VAL A 94 2.88 7.62 -4.33
C VAL A 94 1.69 6.68 -4.48
N ASN A 95 0.55 7.14 -5.00
CA ASN A 95 -0.63 6.28 -5.19
C ASN A 95 -0.37 5.14 -6.18
N THR A 96 0.27 5.45 -7.32
CA THR A 96 0.66 4.44 -8.32
C THR A 96 1.64 3.42 -7.74
N THR A 97 2.60 3.88 -6.94
CA THR A 97 3.57 3.03 -6.26
C THR A 97 2.91 2.11 -5.24
N LEU A 98 1.95 2.63 -4.46
CA LEU A 98 1.15 1.82 -3.54
C LEU A 98 0.37 0.73 -4.27
N HIS A 99 -0.26 1.08 -5.40
CA HIS A 99 -1.00 0.11 -6.23
C HIS A 99 -0.08 -1.00 -6.77
N PHE A 100 1.11 -0.64 -7.24
CA PHE A 100 2.12 -1.61 -7.68
C PHE A 100 2.54 -2.55 -6.55
N PHE A 101 2.89 -2.04 -5.38
CA PHE A 101 3.27 -2.90 -4.25
C PHE A 101 2.11 -3.74 -3.73
N THR A 102 0.88 -3.22 -3.75
CA THR A 102 -0.31 -4.01 -3.41
C THR A 102 -0.48 -5.19 -4.37
N SER A 103 -0.28 -4.97 -5.67
CA SER A 103 -0.33 -6.03 -6.68
C SER A 103 0.74 -7.11 -6.45
N ILE A 104 1.95 -6.72 -6.02
CA ILE A 104 3.01 -7.66 -5.61
C ILE A 104 2.60 -8.47 -4.38
N VAL A 105 2.01 -7.83 -3.37
CA VAL A 105 1.55 -8.53 -2.16
C VAL A 105 0.48 -9.56 -2.52
N ILE A 106 -0.47 -9.20 -3.37
CA ILE A 106 -1.51 -10.12 -3.87
C ILE A 106 -0.90 -11.29 -4.63
N PHE A 107 0.09 -11.03 -5.50
CA PHE A 107 0.83 -12.10 -6.18
C PHE A 107 1.43 -13.10 -5.18
N PHE A 108 2.09 -12.61 -4.13
CA PHE A 108 2.70 -13.51 -3.13
C PHE A 108 1.67 -14.25 -2.28
N ILE A 109 0.57 -13.60 -1.89
CA ILE A 109 -0.53 -14.26 -1.18
C ILE A 109 -1.08 -15.40 -2.04
N ALA A 110 -1.45 -15.11 -3.29
CA ALA A 110 -1.98 -16.11 -4.22
C ALA A 110 -0.96 -17.25 -4.45
N PHE A 111 0.29 -16.90 -4.74
CA PHE A 111 1.35 -17.89 -4.98
C PHE A 111 1.53 -18.86 -3.80
N ILE A 112 1.61 -18.34 -2.58
CA ILE A 112 1.84 -19.14 -1.37
C ILE A 112 0.60 -19.99 -1.05
N THR A 113 -0.59 -19.40 -1.17
CA THR A 113 -1.84 -20.13 -0.90
C THR A 113 -2.04 -21.27 -1.89
N ILE A 114 -1.72 -21.07 -3.15
CA ILE A 114 -1.87 -22.10 -4.18
C ILE A 114 -0.78 -23.18 -4.06
N GLU A 115 0.48 -22.77 -3.90
CA GLU A 115 1.60 -23.73 -3.80
C GLU A 115 1.54 -24.55 -2.51
N LYS A 116 1.24 -23.93 -1.37
CA LYS A 116 1.28 -24.56 -0.05
C LYS A 116 -0.07 -24.97 0.49
N GLY A 117 -1.12 -24.17 0.26
CA GLY A 117 -2.46 -24.46 0.74
C GLY A 117 -3.18 -25.50 -0.11
N LEU A 118 -3.13 -25.37 -1.44
CA LEU A 118 -3.75 -26.29 -2.39
C LEU A 118 -2.80 -27.38 -2.89
N SER A 119 -1.53 -27.36 -2.48
CA SER A 119 -0.50 -28.34 -2.86
C SER A 119 -0.33 -28.51 -4.37
N LEU A 120 -0.59 -27.44 -5.15
CA LEU A 120 -0.36 -27.45 -6.58
C LEU A 120 1.14 -27.30 -6.90
N ASN A 121 1.53 -27.79 -8.08
CA ASN A 121 2.91 -27.64 -8.50
C ASN A 121 3.30 -26.17 -8.67
N ARG A 122 4.58 -25.88 -8.49
CA ARG A 122 5.12 -24.51 -8.49
C ARG A 122 4.86 -23.73 -9.78
N LYS A 123 4.81 -24.42 -10.93
CA LYS A 123 4.59 -23.78 -12.23
C LYS A 123 3.15 -23.27 -12.35
N ASP A 124 2.19 -24.10 -11.98
CA ASP A 124 0.77 -23.72 -12.01
C ASP A 124 0.48 -22.65 -10.96
N ALA A 125 1.04 -22.79 -9.75
CA ALA A 125 0.93 -21.76 -8.71
C ALA A 125 1.47 -20.40 -9.19
N LEU A 126 2.59 -20.37 -9.90
CA LEU A 126 3.16 -19.17 -10.49
C LEU A 126 2.24 -18.56 -11.55
N SER A 127 1.70 -19.38 -12.45
CA SER A 127 0.81 -18.91 -13.52
C SER A 127 -0.48 -18.31 -12.97
N ILE A 128 -1.13 -19.00 -12.03
CA ILE A 128 -2.38 -18.54 -11.44
C ILE A 128 -2.14 -17.27 -10.61
N ALA A 129 -1.09 -17.21 -9.81
CA ALA A 129 -0.75 -16.02 -9.03
C ALA A 129 -0.44 -14.80 -9.94
N SER A 130 0.22 -15.03 -11.08
CA SER A 130 0.48 -13.97 -12.06
C SER A 130 -0.81 -13.44 -12.67
N ILE A 131 -1.72 -14.32 -13.06
CA ILE A 131 -3.03 -13.95 -13.59
C ILE A 131 -3.83 -13.19 -12.52
N THR A 132 -3.85 -13.65 -11.29
CA THR A 132 -4.54 -12.99 -10.16
C THR A 132 -4.03 -11.56 -9.95
N ALA A 133 -2.70 -11.38 -9.92
CA ALA A 133 -2.11 -10.05 -9.76
C ALA A 133 -2.38 -9.14 -10.95
N LEU A 134 -2.38 -9.65 -12.19
CA LEU A 134 -2.76 -8.89 -13.37
C LEU A 134 -4.24 -8.50 -13.35
N PHE A 135 -5.12 -9.42 -12.99
CA PHE A 135 -6.56 -9.12 -12.85
C PHE A 135 -6.82 -8.01 -11.84
N PHE A 136 -6.11 -8.05 -10.70
CA PHE A 136 -6.19 -6.97 -9.72
C PHE A 136 -5.65 -5.66 -10.30
N SER A 137 -4.42 -5.66 -10.84
CA SER A 137 -3.74 -4.45 -11.27
C SER A 137 -4.43 -3.72 -12.44
N LEU A 138 -5.09 -4.47 -13.31
CA LEU A 138 -5.78 -3.94 -14.51
C LEU A 138 -7.27 -3.65 -14.26
N ASN A 139 -7.80 -3.98 -13.07
CA ASN A 139 -9.22 -3.79 -12.80
C ASN A 139 -9.56 -2.28 -12.72
N PRO A 140 -10.49 -1.78 -13.56
CA PRO A 140 -10.88 -0.37 -13.58
C PRO A 140 -11.39 0.19 -12.24
N VAL A 141 -11.89 -0.67 -11.34
CA VAL A 141 -12.33 -0.27 -9.99
C VAL A 141 -11.20 0.40 -9.21
N HIS A 142 -9.94 0.03 -9.45
CA HIS A 142 -8.80 0.63 -8.76
C HIS A 142 -8.39 2.00 -9.30
N SER A 143 -8.95 2.43 -10.43
CA SER A 143 -8.67 3.75 -11.01
C SER A 143 -9.01 4.89 -10.03
N GLU A 144 -10.09 4.76 -9.28
CA GLU A 144 -10.44 5.71 -8.23
C GLU A 144 -9.34 5.80 -7.17
N THR A 145 -8.89 4.66 -6.65
CA THR A 145 -7.87 4.61 -5.58
C THR A 145 -6.50 5.13 -6.03
N VAL A 146 -6.18 5.02 -7.33
CA VAL A 146 -4.89 5.48 -7.87
C VAL A 146 -4.95 6.93 -8.31
N ASN A 147 -6.02 7.33 -9.03
CA ASN A 147 -6.13 8.66 -9.61
C ASN A 147 -6.57 9.72 -8.59
N TYR A 148 -7.28 9.33 -7.56
CA TYR A 148 -7.85 10.22 -6.56
C TYR A 148 -6.96 10.25 -5.32
N ILE A 149 -6.36 11.40 -5.01
CA ILE A 149 -5.34 11.48 -3.96
C ILE A 149 -5.94 11.30 -2.58
N SER A 150 -7.15 11.81 -2.34
CA SER A 150 -7.88 11.61 -1.09
C SER A 150 -8.24 10.13 -0.84
N ALA A 151 -8.36 9.31 -1.91
CA ALA A 151 -8.54 7.87 -1.82
C ALA A 151 -7.26 7.11 -1.42
N ARG A 152 -6.11 7.78 -1.29
CA ARG A 152 -4.86 7.18 -0.77
C ARG A 152 -5.05 6.47 0.56
N ALA A 153 -5.93 6.98 1.43
CA ALA A 153 -6.25 6.32 2.70
C ALA A 153 -6.72 4.88 2.48
N VAL A 154 -7.52 4.63 1.43
CA VAL A 154 -7.95 3.27 1.05
C VAL A 154 -6.78 2.46 0.53
N GLY A 155 -5.99 3.03 -0.40
CA GLY A 155 -4.82 2.36 -0.97
C GLY A 155 -3.78 1.94 0.08
N MET A 156 -3.43 2.85 1.00
CA MET A 156 -2.52 2.58 2.12
C MET A 156 -3.08 1.50 3.06
N SER A 157 -4.35 1.64 3.45
CA SER A 157 -5.00 0.67 4.31
C SER A 157 -5.01 -0.71 3.68
N SER A 158 -5.37 -0.83 2.39
CA SER A 158 -5.38 -2.10 1.66
C SER A 158 -3.98 -2.71 1.54
N PHE A 159 -2.97 -1.91 1.23
CA PHE A 159 -1.58 -2.36 1.15
C PHE A 159 -1.10 -2.94 2.48
N PHE A 160 -1.30 -2.21 3.57
CA PHE A 160 -0.86 -2.66 4.89
C PHE A 160 -1.70 -3.84 5.40
N TYR A 161 -3.01 -3.87 5.13
CA TYR A 161 -3.89 -5.00 5.47
C TYR A 161 -3.43 -6.30 4.81
N LEU A 162 -3.22 -6.27 3.50
CA LEU A 162 -2.75 -7.43 2.76
C LEU A 162 -1.32 -7.81 3.13
N SER A 163 -0.45 -6.84 3.43
CA SER A 163 0.90 -7.10 3.93
C SER A 163 0.88 -7.76 5.32
N ALA A 164 -0.04 -7.35 6.19
CA ALA A 164 -0.27 -8.01 7.48
C ALA A 164 -0.71 -9.45 7.28
N PHE A 165 -1.65 -9.69 6.37
CA PHE A 165 -2.15 -11.03 6.05
C PHE A 165 -1.05 -11.94 5.47
N LEU A 166 -0.28 -11.43 4.50
CA LEU A 166 0.88 -12.14 3.96
C LEU A 166 1.89 -12.50 5.04
N SER A 167 2.22 -11.56 5.90
CA SER A 167 3.17 -11.77 7.00
C SER A 167 2.65 -12.81 8.00
N PHE A 168 1.35 -12.78 8.32
CA PHE A 168 0.72 -13.79 9.16
C PHE A 168 0.83 -15.20 8.55
N ILE A 169 0.50 -15.36 7.27
CA ILE A 169 0.65 -16.62 6.54
C ILE A 169 2.12 -17.11 6.61
N LEU A 170 3.08 -16.22 6.37
CA LEU A 170 4.50 -16.55 6.42
C LEU A 170 4.97 -16.96 7.82
N GLY A 171 4.40 -16.39 8.88
CA GLY A 171 4.66 -16.74 10.27
C GLY A 171 4.05 -18.09 10.67
N SER A 172 2.95 -18.52 10.03
CA SER A 172 2.27 -19.77 10.35
C SER A 172 3.02 -21.02 9.91
N PHE A 173 3.99 -20.91 9.01
CA PHE A 173 4.77 -22.07 8.55
C PHE A 173 5.64 -22.64 9.67
N ARG A 174 5.32 -23.87 10.11
CA ARG A 174 5.99 -24.58 11.20
C ARG A 174 7.46 -24.93 10.90
N GLU A 175 7.82 -25.03 9.62
CA GLU A 175 9.18 -25.34 9.16
C GLU A 175 10.19 -24.22 9.45
N ARG A 176 9.72 -23.01 9.78
CA ARG A 176 10.55 -21.84 10.07
C ARG A 176 11.09 -21.87 11.49
N LYS A 177 12.29 -21.33 11.68
CA LYS A 177 12.88 -21.12 13.01
C LYS A 177 11.95 -20.25 13.88
N PRO A 178 11.86 -20.51 15.20
CA PRO A 178 10.97 -19.76 16.11
C PRO A 178 11.16 -18.24 16.03
N LEU A 179 12.39 -17.74 15.99
CA LEU A 179 12.69 -16.33 15.83
C LEU A 179 12.13 -15.74 14.53
N SER A 180 12.27 -16.46 13.41
CA SER A 180 11.72 -16.02 12.12
C SER A 180 10.20 -15.96 12.14
N ARG A 181 9.54 -16.90 12.80
CA ARG A 181 8.07 -16.90 12.98
C ARG A 181 7.62 -15.71 13.83
N PHE A 182 8.32 -15.45 14.92
CA PHE A 182 8.06 -14.30 15.79
C PHE A 182 8.18 -12.99 15.01
N LEU A 183 9.24 -12.82 14.22
CA LEU A 183 9.45 -11.61 13.40
C LEU A 183 8.33 -11.41 12.37
N PHE A 184 7.82 -12.49 11.74
CA PHE A 184 6.70 -12.39 10.82
C PHE A 184 5.39 -12.02 11.53
N TYR A 185 5.12 -12.54 12.72
CA TYR A 185 3.95 -12.12 13.49
C TYR A 185 4.07 -10.67 13.97
N LEU A 186 5.26 -10.25 14.37
CA LEU A 186 5.52 -8.85 14.73
C LEU A 186 5.30 -7.93 13.51
N LEU A 187 5.79 -8.31 12.33
CA LEU A 187 5.56 -7.59 11.08
C LEU A 187 4.07 -7.55 10.73
N SER A 188 3.34 -8.66 10.92
CA SER A 188 1.89 -8.70 10.72
C SER A 188 1.18 -7.68 11.63
N LEU A 189 1.53 -7.66 12.91
CA LEU A 189 0.96 -6.71 13.87
C LEU A 189 1.27 -5.25 13.49
N THR A 190 2.52 -4.95 13.13
CA THR A 190 2.91 -3.59 12.72
C THR A 190 2.20 -3.13 11.46
N CYS A 191 2.07 -4.00 10.47
CA CYS A 191 1.29 -3.71 9.25
C CYS A 191 -0.20 -3.53 9.56
N PHE A 192 -0.77 -4.34 10.44
CA PHE A 192 -2.16 -4.18 10.87
C PHE A 192 -2.39 -2.82 11.56
N LEU A 193 -1.53 -2.42 12.47
CA LEU A 193 -1.60 -1.10 13.10
C LEU A 193 -1.46 0.03 12.07
N ALA A 194 -0.53 -0.08 11.12
CA ALA A 194 -0.38 0.88 10.03
C ALA A 194 -1.64 0.96 9.14
N SER A 195 -2.31 -0.17 8.92
CA SER A 195 -3.57 -0.21 8.16
C SER A 195 -4.68 0.56 8.89
N ILE A 196 -4.84 0.37 10.20
CA ILE A 196 -5.81 1.13 11.03
C ILE A 196 -5.50 2.63 11.03
N LEU A 197 -4.22 2.99 11.18
CA LEU A 197 -3.77 4.39 11.16
C LEU A 197 -3.94 5.05 9.79
N SER A 198 -4.15 4.26 8.73
CA SER A 198 -4.49 4.74 7.39
C SER A 198 -6.00 4.88 7.19
N LYS A 199 -6.78 3.86 7.62
CA LYS A 199 -8.25 3.88 7.53
C LYS A 199 -8.86 2.88 8.53
N GLU A 200 -9.88 3.31 9.23
CA GLU A 200 -10.59 2.57 10.29
C GLU A 200 -11.24 1.25 9.83
N THR A 201 -11.53 1.12 8.54
CA THR A 201 -12.10 -0.13 7.96
C THR A 201 -11.20 -1.34 8.16
N ALA A 202 -9.90 -1.14 8.43
CA ALA A 202 -8.95 -2.22 8.70
C ALA A 202 -9.22 -2.98 10.02
N LEU A 203 -10.09 -2.49 10.89
CA LEU A 203 -10.50 -3.20 12.12
C LEU A 203 -11.12 -4.58 11.86
N THR A 204 -11.52 -4.85 10.62
CA THR A 204 -12.00 -6.19 10.20
C THR A 204 -10.90 -7.26 10.11
N PHE A 205 -9.63 -6.88 10.20
CA PHE A 205 -8.51 -7.82 10.02
C PHE A 205 -8.55 -9.05 10.94
N PRO A 206 -8.83 -8.96 12.24
CA PRO A 206 -8.92 -10.14 13.10
C PRO A 206 -9.97 -11.16 12.64
N ILE A 207 -11.07 -10.67 12.04
CA ILE A 207 -12.14 -11.54 11.50
C ILE A 207 -11.64 -12.27 10.25
N ALA A 208 -10.81 -11.64 9.43
CA ALA A 208 -10.26 -12.26 8.23
C ALA A 208 -9.19 -13.34 8.52
N LEU A 209 -8.72 -13.45 9.77
CA LEU A 209 -7.79 -14.49 10.22
C LEU A 209 -8.47 -15.74 10.78
N LEU A 210 -9.79 -15.72 11.00
CA LEU A 210 -10.59 -16.86 11.48
C LEU A 210 -10.99 -17.77 10.35
#